data_7af21239c5c4fa2c360bc3acc4adf601
#
_entry.id   7af21239c5c4fa2c360bc3acc4adf601
#
_cell.length_a   1.000
_cell.length_b   1.000
_cell.length_c   1.000
_cell.angle_alpha   90.00
_cell.angle_beta   90.00
_cell.angle_gamma   90.00
#
_symmetry.space_group_name_H-M   'P 1'
#
loop_
_entity.id
_entity.type
_entity.pdbx_description
1 polymer ?
#
loop_
_entity_poly.entity_id
_entity_poly.type
_entity_poly.pdbx_seq_one_letter_code
_entity_poly.pdbx_strand_id
1 'polypeptide(L)'
;MRRIVVDMQNALFTDAIAAALRNFDSDFEVFESELPQKTAELCGDVRADVLIAEVTSCTPWTFEDRMKTRSELKKICRRCKIVLTVDENNEKNAADRVRRAKKDGLIDGFLYSSVSSAYLAAFIDTL
;
A
#
# COMPACT_ATOMS: atom_id res chain seq x y z
N MET A 1 -12.98 11.61 7.63
CA MET A 1 -12.95 10.18 7.29
C MET A 1 -11.76 9.89 6.38
N ARG A 2 -10.99 8.88 6.72
CA ARG A 2 -9.81 8.50 5.93
C ARG A 2 -10.14 7.28 5.10
N ARG A 3 -9.87 7.36 3.82
CA ARG A 3 -10.13 6.29 2.87
C ARG A 3 -8.82 5.62 2.48
N ILE A 4 -8.75 4.34 2.72
CA ILE A 4 -7.54 3.54 2.57
C ILE A 4 -7.81 2.41 1.59
N VAL A 5 -6.96 2.29 0.57
CA VAL A 5 -7.01 1.18 -0.38
C VAL A 5 -5.88 0.22 -0.03
N VAL A 6 -6.19 -1.06 0.04
CA VAL A 6 -5.22 -2.12 0.35
C VAL A 6 -5.09 -3.04 -0.86
N ASP A 7 -3.86 -3.26 -1.31
CA ASP A 7 -3.54 -4.08 -2.47
C ASP A 7 -2.38 -5.02 -2.16
N MET A 8 -2.70 -6.23 -1.76
CA MET A 8 -1.72 -7.27 -1.41
C MET A 8 -1.87 -8.45 -2.35
N GLN A 9 -0.78 -9.15 -2.59
CA GLN A 9 -0.80 -10.36 -3.41
C GLN A 9 -1.66 -11.45 -2.78
N ASN A 10 -1.61 -11.61 -1.47
CA ASN A 10 -2.33 -12.63 -0.74
C ASN A 10 -3.65 -12.07 -0.19
N ALA A 11 -4.77 -12.66 -0.60
CA ALA A 11 -6.10 -12.21 -0.19
C ALA A 11 -6.30 -12.30 1.33
N LEU A 12 -5.72 -13.29 1.99
CA LEU A 12 -5.81 -13.40 3.45
C LEU A 12 -5.12 -12.23 4.14
N PHE A 13 -3.99 -11.78 3.63
CA PHE A 13 -3.30 -10.60 4.17
C PHE A 13 -4.11 -9.34 3.92
N THR A 14 -4.71 -9.21 2.75
CA THR A 14 -5.61 -8.10 2.44
C THR A 14 -6.73 -8.02 3.47
N ASP A 15 -7.42 -9.14 3.71
CA ASP A 15 -8.52 -9.21 4.67
C ASP A 15 -8.06 -8.88 6.08
N ALA A 16 -6.92 -9.43 6.50
CA ALA A 16 -6.39 -9.22 7.85
C ALA A 16 -6.02 -7.75 8.08
N ILE A 17 -5.37 -7.12 7.10
CA ILE A 17 -4.99 -5.71 7.18
C ILE A 17 -6.24 -4.83 7.21
N ALA A 18 -7.19 -5.10 6.33
CA ALA A 18 -8.45 -4.35 6.29
C ALA A 18 -9.18 -4.44 7.63
N ALA A 19 -9.28 -5.64 8.20
CA ALA A 19 -9.92 -5.85 9.51
C ALA A 19 -9.19 -5.08 10.62
N ALA A 20 -7.84 -5.12 10.62
CA ALA A 20 -7.05 -4.43 11.62
C ALA A 20 -7.24 -2.91 11.54
N LEU A 21 -7.29 -2.36 10.34
CA LEU A 21 -7.53 -0.92 10.13
C LEU A 21 -8.91 -0.52 10.60
N ARG A 22 -9.93 -1.28 10.22
CA ARG A 22 -11.32 -1.00 10.63
C ARG A 22 -11.49 -1.06 12.14
N ASN A 23 -10.81 -2.00 12.80
CA ASN A 23 -10.86 -2.15 14.25
C ASN A 23 -10.06 -1.07 14.98
N PHE A 24 -9.02 -0.55 14.35
CA PHE A 24 -8.17 0.49 14.94
C PHE A 24 -8.93 1.81 15.08
N ASP A 25 -9.65 2.20 14.04
CA ASP A 25 -10.39 3.45 14.03
C ASP A 25 -11.64 3.29 13.15
N SER A 26 -12.80 3.52 13.74
CA SER A 26 -14.08 3.44 13.01
C SER A 26 -14.20 4.48 11.91
N ASP A 27 -13.36 5.53 11.95
CA ASP A 27 -13.32 6.56 10.91
C ASP A 27 -12.50 6.14 9.68
N PHE A 28 -11.81 5.01 9.74
CA PHE A 28 -11.11 4.44 8.59
C PHE A 28 -12.11 3.70 7.70
N GLU A 29 -12.21 4.13 6.45
CA GLU A 29 -12.99 3.44 5.42
C GLU A 29 -12.01 2.70 4.52
N VAL A 30 -12.08 1.37 4.51
CA VAL A 30 -11.07 0.52 3.87
C VAL A 30 -11.66 -0.19 2.66
N PHE A 31 -10.96 -0.11 1.55
CA PHE A 31 -11.33 -0.75 0.29
C PHE A 31 -10.24 -1.72 -0.12
N GLU A 32 -10.63 -2.92 -0.54
CA GLU A 32 -9.69 -3.96 -0.95
C GLU A 32 -9.62 -4.01 -2.47
N SER A 33 -8.41 -3.87 -3.02
CA SER A 33 -8.19 -4.00 -4.46
C SER A 33 -7.99 -5.46 -4.84
N GLU A 34 -8.77 -5.96 -5.76
CA GLU A 34 -8.67 -7.35 -6.24
C GLU A 34 -7.77 -7.47 -7.47
N LEU A 35 -7.63 -6.40 -8.23
CA LEU A 35 -6.86 -6.37 -9.47
C LEU A 35 -5.82 -5.27 -9.42
N PRO A 36 -4.52 -5.61 -9.29
CA PRO A 36 -3.46 -4.58 -9.22
C PRO A 36 -3.47 -3.59 -10.37
N GLN A 37 -3.86 -4.04 -11.56
CA GLN A 37 -3.93 -3.19 -12.75
C GLN A 37 -4.99 -2.10 -12.64
N LYS A 38 -5.97 -2.27 -11.75
CA LYS A 38 -7.05 -1.32 -11.53
C LYS A 38 -6.95 -0.56 -10.22
N THR A 39 -5.87 -0.74 -9.48
CA THR A 39 -5.70 -0.13 -8.16
C THR A 39 -5.69 1.39 -8.23
N ALA A 40 -4.98 1.99 -9.19
CA ALA A 40 -4.96 3.44 -9.35
C ALA A 40 -6.35 3.98 -9.64
N GLU A 41 -7.11 3.31 -10.52
CA GLU A 41 -8.50 3.67 -10.84
C GLU A 41 -9.38 3.62 -9.59
N LEU A 42 -9.27 2.55 -8.81
CA LEU A 42 -10.01 2.42 -7.55
C LEU A 42 -9.69 3.57 -6.59
N CYS A 43 -8.41 3.91 -6.44
CA CYS A 43 -8.00 5.02 -5.59
C CYS A 43 -8.63 6.33 -6.04
N GLY A 44 -8.72 6.56 -7.35
CA GLY A 44 -9.38 7.74 -7.91
C GLY A 44 -10.87 7.74 -7.61
N ASP A 45 -11.53 6.61 -7.83
CA ASP A 45 -12.99 6.47 -7.64
C ASP A 45 -13.41 6.71 -6.19
N VAL A 46 -12.65 6.18 -5.22
CA VAL A 46 -12.98 6.35 -3.80
C VAL A 46 -12.33 7.59 -3.20
N ARG A 47 -11.51 8.30 -3.94
CA ARG A 47 -10.72 9.45 -3.45
C ARG A 47 -9.86 9.05 -2.26
N ALA A 48 -9.04 8.04 -2.46
CA ALA A 48 -8.22 7.47 -1.41
C ALA A 48 -7.25 8.49 -0.80
N ASP A 49 -7.08 8.41 0.50
CA ASP A 49 -6.08 9.19 1.22
C ASP A 49 -4.76 8.45 1.31
N VAL A 50 -4.82 7.11 1.36
CA VAL A 50 -3.65 6.24 1.49
C VAL A 50 -3.84 4.99 0.63
N LEU A 51 -2.80 4.61 -0.07
CA LEU A 51 -2.68 3.30 -0.73
C LEU A 51 -1.62 2.49 0.00
N ILE A 52 -1.99 1.30 0.44
CA ILE A 52 -1.06 0.31 0.98
C ILE A 52 -0.91 -0.78 -0.07
N ALA A 53 0.29 -0.96 -0.61
CA ALA A 53 0.53 -1.91 -1.68
C ALA A 53 1.75 -2.77 -1.39
N GLU A 54 1.61 -4.07 -1.60
CA GLU A 54 2.70 -5.03 -1.41
C GLU A 54 3.62 -5.07 -2.63
N VAL A 55 4.92 -5.23 -2.39
CA VAL A 55 5.93 -5.44 -3.43
C VAL A 55 6.48 -6.86 -3.28
N THR A 56 6.42 -7.62 -4.37
CA THR A 56 6.98 -8.98 -4.44
C THR A 56 7.83 -9.11 -5.70
N SER A 57 8.37 -10.29 -5.93
CA SER A 57 9.10 -10.61 -7.16
C SER A 57 8.17 -11.06 -8.29
N CYS A 58 6.87 -11.15 -8.05
CA CYS A 58 5.89 -11.68 -8.98
C CYS A 58 5.09 -10.57 -9.66
N THR A 59 5.03 -10.55 -10.98
CA THR A 59 4.11 -9.70 -11.73
C THR A 59 2.67 -10.10 -11.41
N PRO A 60 1.75 -9.18 -11.19
CA PRO A 60 1.83 -7.72 -11.32
C PRO A 60 2.08 -6.97 -10.01
N TRP A 61 2.81 -7.54 -9.07
CA TRP A 61 3.10 -6.92 -7.75
C TRP A 61 4.57 -6.50 -7.61
N THR A 62 5.33 -6.43 -8.72
CA THR A 62 6.74 -6.05 -8.66
C THR A 62 6.91 -4.57 -8.34
N PHE A 63 8.12 -4.18 -7.96
CA PHE A 63 8.44 -2.78 -7.72
C PHE A 63 8.12 -1.93 -8.97
N GLU A 64 8.51 -2.40 -10.15
CA GLU A 64 8.22 -1.72 -11.42
C GLU A 64 6.71 -1.53 -11.63
N ASP A 65 5.94 -2.56 -11.33
CA ASP A 65 4.49 -2.50 -11.43
C ASP A 65 3.91 -1.43 -10.50
N ARG A 66 4.44 -1.35 -9.27
CA ARG A 66 4.00 -0.34 -8.30
C ARG A 66 4.38 1.08 -8.72
N MET A 67 5.53 1.24 -9.39
CA MET A 67 5.93 2.54 -9.91
C MET A 67 5.04 2.98 -11.07
N LYS A 68 4.53 2.05 -11.87
CA LYS A 68 3.51 2.35 -12.88
C LYS A 68 2.22 2.81 -12.20
N THR A 69 1.78 2.09 -11.18
CA THR A 69 0.60 2.48 -10.38
C THR A 69 0.79 3.88 -9.81
N ARG A 70 1.98 4.17 -9.27
CA ARG A 70 2.29 5.50 -8.75
C ARG A 70 2.14 6.58 -9.81
N SER A 71 2.68 6.34 -11.00
CA SER A 71 2.60 7.31 -12.10
C SER A 71 1.15 7.62 -12.49
N GLU A 72 0.32 6.58 -12.57
CA GLU A 72 -1.11 6.75 -12.85
C GLU A 72 -1.82 7.48 -11.71
N LEU A 73 -1.50 7.10 -10.48
CA LEU A 73 -2.12 7.68 -9.29
C LEU A 73 -1.82 9.17 -9.16
N LYS A 74 -0.61 9.60 -9.49
CA LYS A 74 -0.24 11.02 -9.46
C LYS A 74 -1.05 11.85 -10.43
N LYS A 75 -1.61 11.26 -11.46
CA LYS A 75 -2.46 11.94 -12.44
C LYS A 75 -3.92 12.04 -11.98
N ILE A 76 -4.43 11.02 -11.28
CA ILE A 76 -5.84 10.93 -10.93
C ILE A 76 -6.15 11.22 -9.45
N CYS A 77 -5.21 10.94 -8.55
CA CYS A 77 -5.41 11.14 -7.12
C CYS A 77 -4.10 11.59 -6.48
N ARG A 78 -3.72 12.82 -6.75
CA ARG A 78 -2.41 13.39 -6.42
C ARG A 78 -2.12 13.40 -4.92
N ARG A 79 -3.12 13.61 -4.11
CA ARG A 79 -2.98 13.70 -2.65
C ARG A 79 -2.82 12.34 -1.97
N CYS A 80 -3.11 11.25 -2.68
CA CYS A 80 -3.05 9.91 -2.10
C CYS A 80 -1.61 9.56 -1.71
N LYS A 81 -1.40 9.22 -0.46
CA LYS A 81 -0.10 8.80 0.04
C LYS A 81 0.11 7.33 -0.26
N ILE A 82 1.33 6.97 -0.61
CA ILE A 82 1.68 5.60 -0.99
C ILE A 82 2.58 4.99 0.07
N VAL A 83 2.13 3.87 0.61
CA VAL A 83 2.90 3.05 1.55
C VAL A 83 3.11 1.68 0.93
N LEU A 84 4.36 1.27 0.77
CA LEU A 84 4.69 -0.05 0.25
C LEU A 84 5.02 -1.00 1.39
N THR A 85 4.62 -2.25 1.26
CA THR A 85 5.02 -3.31 2.18
C THR A 85 5.91 -4.30 1.43
N VAL A 86 6.89 -4.86 2.09
CA VAL A 86 7.83 -5.80 1.48
C VAL A 86 8.36 -6.78 2.51
N ASP A 87 8.57 -8.03 2.08
CA ASP A 87 9.19 -9.05 2.93
C ASP A 87 10.71 -8.90 2.83
N GLU A 88 11.31 -8.30 3.85
CA GLU A 88 12.75 -8.03 3.88
C GLU A 88 13.62 -9.29 3.91
N ASN A 89 13.06 -10.43 4.32
CA ASN A 89 13.80 -11.69 4.42
C ASN A 89 13.81 -12.46 3.11
N ASN A 90 12.69 -12.48 2.39
CA ASN A 90 12.54 -13.28 1.17
C ASN A 90 12.66 -12.44 -0.10
N GLU A 91 12.53 -11.12 0.01
CA GLU A 91 12.52 -10.20 -1.14
C GLU A 91 13.57 -9.10 -0.94
N LYS A 92 14.84 -9.50 -0.76
CA LYS A 92 15.91 -8.54 -0.41
C LYS A 92 16.12 -7.45 -1.46
N ASN A 93 16.11 -7.83 -2.75
CA ASN A 93 16.28 -6.85 -3.82
C ASN A 93 15.11 -5.85 -3.87
N ALA A 94 13.89 -6.36 -3.73
CA ALA A 94 12.71 -5.52 -3.68
C ALA A 94 12.75 -4.59 -2.45
N ALA A 95 13.18 -5.11 -1.30
CA ALA A 95 13.29 -4.31 -0.09
C ALA A 95 14.30 -3.16 -0.26
N ASP A 96 15.44 -3.41 -0.90
CA ASP A 96 16.42 -2.37 -1.19
C ASP A 96 15.84 -1.28 -2.08
N ARG A 97 15.09 -1.65 -3.10
CA ARG A 97 14.46 -0.71 -4.01
C ARG A 97 13.37 0.12 -3.33
N VAL A 98 12.60 -0.52 -2.44
CA VAL A 98 11.56 0.17 -1.65
C VAL A 98 12.19 1.21 -0.71
N ARG A 99 13.26 0.84 0.00
CA ARG A 99 13.97 1.78 0.87
C ARG A 99 14.51 2.98 0.09
N ARG A 100 15.08 2.72 -1.09
CA ARG A 100 15.59 3.80 -1.96
C ARG A 100 14.46 4.70 -2.44
N ALA A 101 13.32 4.12 -2.82
CA ALA A 101 12.16 4.89 -3.25
C ALA A 101 11.69 5.85 -2.17
N LYS A 102 11.69 5.42 -0.91
CA LYS A 102 11.33 6.30 0.21
C LYS A 102 12.34 7.43 0.37
N LYS A 103 13.61 7.12 0.28
CA LYS A 103 14.69 8.11 0.37
C LYS A 103 14.60 9.15 -0.74
N ASP A 104 14.26 8.71 -1.95
CA ASP A 104 14.15 9.57 -3.13
C ASP A 104 12.82 10.33 -3.20
N GLY A 105 11.93 10.13 -2.24
CA GLY A 105 10.64 10.83 -2.21
C GLY A 105 9.60 10.30 -3.18
N LEU A 106 9.79 9.09 -3.71
CA LEU A 106 8.82 8.48 -4.64
C LEU A 106 7.61 7.90 -3.93
N ILE A 107 7.77 7.53 -2.67
CA ILE A 107 6.69 7.01 -1.83
C ILE A 107 6.72 7.73 -0.49
N ASP A 108 5.62 7.63 0.25
CA ASP A 108 5.47 8.35 1.52
C ASP A 108 5.90 7.53 2.73
N GLY A 109 5.94 6.21 2.59
CA GLY A 109 6.39 5.33 3.65
C GLY A 109 6.51 3.90 3.17
N PHE A 110 7.11 3.06 4.01
CA PHE A 110 7.16 1.63 3.77
C PHE A 110 7.16 0.87 5.09
N LEU A 111 6.73 -0.38 5.04
CA LEU A 111 6.73 -1.26 6.19
C LEU A 111 7.23 -2.64 5.76
N TYR A 112 7.94 -3.31 6.65
CA TYR A 112 8.30 -4.71 6.44
C TYR A 112 7.12 -5.60 6.81
N SER A 113 6.99 -6.72 6.11
CA SER A 113 5.89 -7.69 6.34
C SER A 113 5.90 -8.29 7.74
N SER A 114 7.03 -8.19 8.45
CA SER A 114 7.18 -8.71 9.80
C SER A 114 6.52 -7.86 10.88
N VAL A 115 6.08 -6.64 10.56
CA VAL A 115 5.41 -5.79 11.55
C VAL A 115 4.03 -6.34 11.90
N SER A 116 3.55 -6.05 13.09
CA SER A 116 2.21 -6.44 13.51
C SER A 116 1.16 -5.60 12.80
N SER A 117 -0.07 -6.12 12.71
CA SER A 117 -1.19 -5.38 12.15
C SER A 117 -1.49 -4.13 12.98
N ALA A 118 -1.30 -4.20 14.29
CA ALA A 118 -1.49 -3.04 15.17
C ALA A 118 -0.47 -1.93 14.87
N TYR A 119 0.79 -2.30 14.63
CA TYR A 119 1.83 -1.34 14.25
C TYR A 119 1.52 -0.70 12.91
N LEU A 120 1.10 -1.51 11.94
CA LEU A 120 0.72 -1.02 10.62
C LEU A 120 -0.39 0.02 10.72
N ALA A 121 -1.46 -0.29 11.46
CA ALA A 121 -2.59 0.63 11.64
C ALA A 121 -2.16 1.94 12.30
N ALA A 122 -1.33 1.86 13.34
CA ALA A 122 -0.80 3.04 14.01
C ALA A 122 0.05 3.89 13.08
N PHE A 123 0.88 3.25 12.24
CA PHE A 123 1.69 3.95 11.25
C PHE A 123 0.82 4.70 10.24
N ILE A 124 -0.21 4.05 9.72
CA ILE A 124 -1.14 4.66 8.76
C ILE A 124 -1.84 5.86 9.40
N ASP A 125 -2.16 5.77 10.67
CA ASP A 125 -2.82 6.87 11.39
C ASP A 125 -1.94 8.15 11.44
N THR A 126 -0.63 8.00 11.37
CA THR A 126 0.30 9.15 11.39
C THR A 126 0.41 9.90 10.06
N LEU A 127 -0.11 9.36 8.99
CA LEU A 127 0.04 9.93 7.65
C LEU A 127 -0.93 11.07 7.36
#